data_e0eb1aadfd64cb3b06623143795b9933
#
_entry.id   e0eb1aadfd64cb3b06623143795b9933
#
_cell.length_a   1.000
_cell.length_b   1.000
_cell.length_c   1.000
_cell.angle_alpha   90.00
_cell.angle_beta   90.00
_cell.angle_gamma   90.00
#
_symmetry.space_group_name_H-M   'P 1'
#
loop_
_entity.id
_entity.type
_entity.pdbx_description
1 polymer ?
#
loop_
_entity_poly.entity_id
_entity_poly.type
_entity_poly.pdbx_seq_one_letter_code
_entity_poly.pdbx_strand_id
1 'polypeptide(L)'
;MKKQLEFKVVGEDPRVCGAPVFSNYVGISHAGREVQFEFMFLDINLVAQQIQSATDPAVQEAEPKVFEAKTVAKIVVPSWAFTQLREHLNGIFEKLAVQDEQEETSKERKHGA
;
A
#
# COMPACT_ATOMS: atom_id res chain seq x y z
N MET A 1 31.03 22.24 -24.29
CA MET A 1 30.45 21.93 -22.98
C MET A 1 29.08 21.36 -23.14
N LYS A 2 28.87 20.15 -22.69
CA LYS A 2 27.53 19.55 -22.64
C LYS A 2 26.79 20.14 -21.45
N LYS A 3 25.76 20.95 -21.69
CA LYS A 3 24.83 21.36 -20.63
C LYS A 3 23.96 20.16 -20.24
N GLN A 4 24.05 19.71 -19.01
CA GLN A 4 23.07 18.76 -18.49
C GLN A 4 21.72 19.45 -18.34
N LEU A 5 20.73 18.87 -19.00
CA LEU A 5 19.34 19.31 -18.81
C LEU A 5 18.81 18.68 -17.52
N GLU A 6 18.56 19.54 -16.55
CA GLU A 6 17.91 19.11 -15.31
C GLU A 6 16.39 19.29 -15.42
N PHE A 7 15.67 18.21 -15.19
CA PHE A 7 14.20 18.25 -15.16
C PHE A 7 13.74 18.05 -13.73
N LYS A 8 12.83 18.90 -13.30
CA LYS A 8 12.14 18.73 -12.04
C LYS A 8 10.67 18.53 -12.31
N VAL A 9 10.11 17.42 -11.81
CA VAL A 9 8.68 17.17 -11.89
C VAL A 9 8.06 17.58 -10.56
N VAL A 10 7.07 18.45 -10.62
CA VAL A 10 6.35 18.94 -9.45
C VAL A 10 4.88 18.56 -9.61
N GLY A 11 4.31 17.98 -8.56
CA GLY A 11 2.89 17.66 -8.54
C GLY A 11 2.01 18.91 -8.53
N GLU A 12 0.76 18.73 -8.88
CA GLU A 12 -0.24 19.78 -8.85
C GLU A 12 -0.51 20.25 -7.42
N ASP A 13 -0.88 21.53 -7.27
CA ASP A 13 -1.23 22.08 -5.95
C ASP A 13 -2.36 21.26 -5.31
N PRO A 14 -2.20 20.79 -4.06
CA PRO A 14 -3.24 20.01 -3.37
C PRO A 14 -4.61 20.70 -3.32
N ARG A 15 -4.64 22.03 -3.35
CA ARG A 15 -5.89 22.79 -3.38
C ARG A 15 -6.66 22.63 -4.69
N VAL A 16 -5.97 22.23 -5.76
CA VAL A 16 -6.55 22.03 -7.09
C VAL A 16 -6.97 20.58 -7.29
N CYS A 17 -6.15 19.61 -6.84
CA CYS A 17 -6.40 18.18 -7.07
C CYS A 17 -7.28 17.51 -5.99
N GLY A 18 -7.65 18.24 -4.95
CA GLY A 18 -8.53 17.73 -3.90
C GLY A 18 -7.80 16.93 -2.82
N ALA A 19 -8.60 16.40 -1.89
CA ALA A 19 -8.08 15.63 -0.76
C ALA A 19 -7.62 14.23 -1.18
N PRO A 20 -6.58 13.67 -0.54
CA PRO A 20 -6.20 12.28 -0.75
C PRO A 20 -7.35 11.32 -0.43
N VAL A 21 -7.40 10.20 -1.14
CA VAL A 21 -8.37 9.13 -0.91
C VAL A 21 -7.69 8.02 -0.13
N PHE A 22 -8.37 7.51 0.89
CA PHE A 22 -7.85 6.41 1.70
C PHE A 22 -8.06 5.07 1.00
N SER A 23 -7.01 4.25 0.97
CA SER A 23 -7.03 2.87 0.48
C SER A 23 -6.23 2.01 1.45
N ASN A 24 -6.77 0.85 1.81
CA ASN A 24 -6.10 -0.09 2.70
C ASN A 24 -5.78 -1.44 2.05
N TYR A 25 -6.09 -1.58 0.78
CA TYR A 25 -5.79 -2.78 0.02
C TYR A 25 -5.41 -2.42 -1.40
N VAL A 26 -4.34 -3.00 -1.91
CA VAL A 26 -3.84 -2.68 -3.25
C VAL A 26 -3.68 -3.97 -4.04
N GLY A 27 -4.35 -4.05 -5.17
CA GLY A 27 -4.13 -5.10 -6.16
C GLY A 27 -3.19 -4.60 -7.25
N ILE A 28 -2.31 -5.46 -7.70
CA ILE A 28 -1.38 -5.16 -8.79
C ILE A 28 -1.50 -6.26 -9.84
N SER A 29 -1.68 -5.87 -11.07
CA SER A 29 -1.69 -6.77 -12.22
C SER A 29 -0.87 -6.17 -13.36
N HIS A 30 -0.49 -6.99 -14.32
CA HIS A 30 0.23 -6.50 -15.48
C HIS A 30 -0.26 -7.17 -16.76
N ALA A 31 -0.20 -6.43 -17.84
CA ALA A 31 -0.47 -6.92 -19.18
C ALA A 31 0.50 -6.25 -20.15
N GLY A 32 1.35 -7.04 -20.82
CA GLY A 32 2.38 -6.51 -21.70
C GLY A 32 3.37 -5.61 -20.95
N ARG A 33 3.44 -4.34 -21.36
CA ARG A 33 4.35 -3.34 -20.79
C ARG A 33 3.64 -2.37 -19.84
N GLU A 34 2.42 -2.70 -19.44
CA GLU A 34 1.64 -1.86 -18.54
C GLU A 34 1.41 -2.58 -17.23
N VAL A 35 1.48 -1.83 -16.14
CA VAL A 35 1.17 -2.28 -14.79
C VAL A 35 -0.05 -1.53 -14.30
N GLN A 36 -1.05 -2.27 -13.83
CA GLN A 36 -2.28 -1.69 -13.28
C GLN A 36 -2.28 -1.82 -11.77
N PHE A 37 -2.51 -0.70 -11.11
CA PHE A 37 -2.77 -0.64 -9.67
C PHE A 37 -4.26 -0.44 -9.45
N GLU A 38 -4.84 -1.27 -8.61
CA GLU A 38 -6.20 -1.08 -8.15
C GLU A 38 -6.17 -0.80 -6.65
N PHE A 39 -6.49 0.43 -6.28
CA PHE A 39 -6.58 0.85 -4.89
C PHE A 39 -8.00 0.62 -4.40
N MET A 40 -8.12 -0.13 -3.30
CA MET A 40 -9.40 -0.58 -2.79
C MET A 40 -9.55 -0.24 -1.32
N PHE A 41 -10.78 -0.15 -0.88
CA PHE A 41 -11.12 -0.07 0.54
C PHE A 41 -11.77 -1.37 0.98
N LEU A 42 -11.16 -2.02 1.97
CA LEU A 42 -11.65 -3.23 2.59
C LEU A 42 -12.13 -2.89 4.00
N ASP A 43 -13.38 -3.22 4.31
CA ASP A 43 -13.91 -2.99 5.66
C ASP A 43 -13.35 -4.05 6.62
N ILE A 44 -12.37 -3.63 7.41
CA ILE A 44 -11.66 -4.51 8.36
C ILE A 44 -12.59 -5.03 9.44
N ASN A 45 -13.57 -4.23 9.87
CA ASN A 45 -14.54 -4.66 10.87
C ASN A 45 -15.44 -5.79 10.35
N LEU A 46 -15.87 -5.67 9.09
CA LEU A 46 -16.66 -6.72 8.44
C LEU A 46 -15.83 -8.00 8.28
N VAL A 47 -14.57 -7.89 7.89
CA VAL A 47 -13.64 -9.02 7.79
C VAL A 47 -13.47 -9.72 9.14
N ALA A 48 -13.26 -8.95 10.21
CA ALA A 48 -13.13 -9.49 11.57
C ALA A 48 -14.38 -10.23 12.03
N GLN A 49 -15.56 -9.68 11.76
CA GLN A 49 -16.83 -10.33 12.08
C GLN A 49 -17.00 -11.66 11.35
N GLN A 50 -16.65 -11.71 10.06
CA GLN A 50 -16.75 -12.92 9.27
C GLN A 50 -15.75 -13.99 9.70
N ILE A 51 -14.55 -13.58 10.10
CA ILE A 51 -13.54 -14.50 10.65
C ILE A 51 -14.02 -15.10 11.98
N GLN A 52 -14.62 -14.32 12.86
CA GLN A 52 -15.21 -14.81 14.12
C GLN A 52 -16.32 -15.82 13.86
N SER A 53 -17.17 -15.56 12.88
CA SER A 53 -18.23 -16.49 12.49
C SER A 53 -17.65 -17.81 11.92
N ALA A 54 -16.51 -17.76 11.24
CA ALA A 54 -15.84 -18.93 10.67
C ALA A 54 -15.19 -19.81 11.73
N THR A 55 -14.85 -19.27 12.89
CA THR A 55 -14.27 -20.04 14.01
C THR A 55 -15.33 -20.70 14.88
N ASP A 56 -16.61 -20.46 14.64
CA ASP A 56 -17.70 -21.14 15.31
C ASP A 56 -17.76 -22.63 14.86
N PRO A 57 -17.66 -23.60 15.79
CA PRO A 57 -17.70 -25.02 15.42
C PRO A 57 -19.00 -25.45 14.72
N ALA A 58 -20.06 -24.67 14.77
CA ALA A 58 -21.31 -24.93 14.07
C ALA A 58 -21.24 -24.62 12.57
N VAL A 59 -20.21 -23.91 12.10
CA VAL A 59 -20.03 -23.48 10.72
C VAL A 59 -18.75 -24.14 10.11
N GLN A 60 -18.63 -25.46 10.27
CA GLN A 60 -17.41 -26.18 9.85
C GLN A 60 -17.26 -26.42 8.36
N GLU A 61 -18.24 -26.11 7.53
CA GLU A 61 -18.09 -26.21 6.10
C GLU A 61 -17.68 -24.87 5.52
N ALA A 62 -16.36 -24.59 5.59
CA ALA A 62 -15.82 -23.39 5.04
C ALA A 62 -15.66 -23.49 3.53
N GLU A 63 -16.62 -23.00 2.78
CA GLU A 63 -16.30 -22.43 1.49
C GLU A 63 -15.31 -21.27 1.72
N PRO A 64 -14.28 -21.08 0.86
CA PRO A 64 -13.39 -19.95 1.01
C PRO A 64 -14.22 -18.66 1.02
N LYS A 65 -14.15 -17.91 2.10
CA LYS A 65 -14.88 -16.64 2.22
C LYS A 65 -14.26 -15.62 1.28
N VAL A 66 -15.10 -15.02 0.46
CA VAL A 66 -14.71 -13.94 -0.43
C VAL A 66 -15.11 -12.64 0.24
N PHE A 67 -14.13 -11.75 0.41
CA PHE A 67 -14.38 -10.40 0.91
C PHE A 67 -14.37 -9.45 -0.28
N GLU A 68 -15.44 -8.68 -0.42
CA GLU A 68 -15.53 -7.66 -1.45
C GLU A 68 -14.92 -6.36 -0.96
N ALA A 69 -13.98 -5.82 -1.73
CA ALA A 69 -13.39 -4.52 -1.49
C ALA A 69 -13.95 -3.51 -2.51
N LYS A 70 -14.17 -2.29 -2.06
CA LYS A 70 -14.63 -1.22 -2.94
C LYS A 70 -13.44 -0.61 -3.66
N THR A 71 -13.49 -0.56 -4.98
CA THR A 71 -12.46 0.12 -5.77
C THR A 71 -12.57 1.63 -5.60
N VAL A 72 -11.48 2.24 -5.18
CA VAL A 72 -11.38 3.67 -4.97
C VAL A 72 -10.74 4.34 -6.18
N ALA A 73 -9.70 3.73 -6.74
CA ALA A 73 -9.01 4.24 -7.92
C ALA A 73 -8.32 3.11 -8.67
N LYS A 74 -8.24 3.24 -9.99
CA LYS A 74 -7.44 2.39 -10.85
C LYS A 74 -6.45 3.25 -11.59
N ILE A 75 -5.19 2.85 -11.59
CA ILE A 75 -4.12 3.60 -12.24
C ILE A 75 -3.30 2.63 -13.09
N VAL A 76 -3.11 2.98 -14.34
CA VAL A 76 -2.25 2.23 -15.25
C VAL A 76 -0.98 3.02 -15.46
N VAL A 77 0.16 2.37 -15.27
CA VAL A 77 1.47 2.96 -15.47
C VAL A 77 2.28 2.13 -16.46
N PRO A 78 3.09 2.75 -17.31
CA PRO A 78 4.01 2.00 -18.15
C PRO A 78 5.12 1.35 -17.31
N SER A 79 5.72 0.29 -17.83
CA SER A 79 6.72 -0.47 -17.09
C SER A 79 7.91 0.36 -16.60
N TRP A 80 8.33 1.36 -17.37
CA TRP A 80 9.44 2.23 -16.97
C TRP A 80 9.09 3.09 -15.74
N ALA A 81 7.83 3.58 -15.65
CA ALA A 81 7.37 4.32 -14.48
C ALA A 81 7.24 3.41 -13.25
N PHE A 82 6.85 2.15 -13.46
CA PHE A 82 6.81 1.15 -12.40
C PHE A 82 8.20 0.90 -11.83
N THR A 83 9.24 0.86 -12.65
CA THR A 83 10.62 0.70 -12.20
C THR A 83 11.06 1.86 -11.30
N GLN A 84 10.72 3.10 -11.66
CA GLN A 84 10.98 4.27 -10.82
C GLN A 84 10.23 4.21 -9.50
N LEU A 85 8.96 3.79 -9.53
CA LEU A 85 8.16 3.61 -8.32
C LEU A 85 8.80 2.59 -7.38
N ARG A 86 9.31 1.49 -7.91
CA ARG A 86 10.00 0.47 -7.12
C ARG A 86 11.20 1.04 -6.38
N GLU A 87 12.00 1.86 -7.04
CA GLU A 87 13.15 2.50 -6.41
C GLU A 87 12.75 3.42 -5.27
N HIS A 88 11.70 4.23 -5.48
CA HIS A 88 11.17 5.11 -4.42
C HIS A 88 10.61 4.31 -3.25
N LEU A 89 9.86 3.23 -3.53
CA LEU A 89 9.32 2.35 -2.50
C LEU A 89 10.42 1.68 -1.68
N ASN A 90 11.46 1.21 -2.32
CA ASN A 90 12.60 0.61 -1.62
C ASN A 90 13.25 1.60 -0.65
N GLY A 91 13.41 2.86 -1.05
CA GLY A 91 13.91 3.90 -0.18
C GLY A 91 13.02 4.16 1.03
N ILE A 92 11.71 4.13 0.84
CA ILE A 92 10.73 4.27 1.94
C ILE A 92 10.80 3.08 2.88
N PHE A 93 10.85 1.85 2.35
CA PHE A 93 10.96 0.64 3.16
C PHE A 93 12.22 0.64 4.03
N GLU A 94 13.35 1.07 3.50
CA GLU A 94 14.59 1.18 4.27
C GLU A 94 14.44 2.17 5.44
N LYS A 95 13.83 3.32 5.21
CA LYS A 95 13.56 4.30 6.25
C LYS A 95 12.62 3.79 7.34
N LEU A 96 11.56 3.09 6.94
CA LEU A 96 10.61 2.50 7.88
C LEU A 96 11.27 1.39 8.71
N ALA A 97 12.12 0.56 8.11
CA ALA A 97 12.85 -0.49 8.83
C ALA A 97 13.79 0.12 9.89
N VAL A 98 14.50 1.20 9.57
CA VAL A 98 15.36 1.91 10.52
C VAL A 98 14.55 2.50 11.68
N GLN A 99 13.36 3.07 11.40
CA GLN A 99 12.48 3.58 12.45
C GLN A 99 12.00 2.48 13.39
N ASP A 100 11.61 1.34 12.85
CA ASP A 100 11.16 0.19 13.65
C ASP A 100 12.28 -0.32 14.56
N GLU A 101 13.51 -0.44 14.07
CA GLU A 101 14.67 -0.82 14.87
C GLU A 101 14.95 0.21 15.99
N GLN A 102 14.84 1.48 15.71
CA GLN A 102 15.03 2.53 16.72
C GLN A 102 13.95 2.48 17.80
N GLU A 103 12.70 2.23 17.44
CA GLU A 103 11.60 2.07 18.39
C GLU A 103 11.79 0.85 19.28
N GLU A 104 12.19 -0.30 18.73
CA GLU A 104 12.48 -1.51 19.50
C GLU A 104 13.63 -1.30 20.47
N THR A 105 14.73 -0.68 20.02
CA THR A 105 15.86 -0.32 20.89
C THR A 105 15.45 0.63 22.00
N SER A 106 14.60 1.59 21.72
CA SER A 106 14.08 2.53 22.73
C SER A 106 13.20 1.82 23.75
N LYS A 107 12.36 0.86 23.33
CA LYS A 107 11.54 0.06 24.24
C LYS A 107 12.36 -0.85 25.12
N GLU A 108 13.40 -1.50 24.60
CA GLU A 108 14.31 -2.33 25.38
C GLU A 108 15.05 -1.51 26.43
N ARG A 109 15.50 -0.31 26.12
CA ARG A 109 16.13 0.60 27.09
C ARG A 109 15.20 1.01 28.22
N LYS A 110 13.91 1.19 27.96
CA LYS A 110 12.92 1.52 28.99
C LYS A 110 12.62 0.33 29.92
N HIS A 111 12.75 -0.89 29.46
CA HIS A 111 12.49 -2.10 30.23
C HIS A 111 13.75 -2.67 30.89
N GLY A 112 14.94 -2.18 30.54
CA GLY A 112 16.24 -2.68 31.03
C GLY A 112 16.86 -1.89 32.14
N ALA A 113 16.11 -1.05 32.83
CA ALA A 113 16.65 -0.29 33.97
C ALA A 113 16.38 -0.99 35.28
#